data_ad9458d54a9a33494a73b4218aeab79c
#
_entry.id   ad9458d54a9a33494a73b4218aeab79c
#
_cell.length_a   1.000
_cell.length_b   1.000
_cell.length_c   1.000
_cell.angle_alpha   90.00
_cell.angle_beta   90.00
_cell.angle_gamma   90.00
#
_symmetry.space_group_name_H-M   'P 1'
#
loop_
_entity.id
_entity.type
_entity.pdbx_description
1 polymer ?
#
loop_
_entity_poly.entity_id
_entity_poly.type
_entity_poly.pdbx_seq_one_letter_code
_entity_poly.pdbx_strand_id
1 'polypeptide(L)'
;MHHRKFKISIAGCGKVAHLHARAIQNIENADLTGVWSRSWKSAEEFAGTYRTKPFSSIGKMVSENDSDLVIVCTPHPFHMDPAIEAARAGAHVLVEKPIASHLHDCDEMIGACKRYNVKLGVISQRRWYSPVRRMKEAIDKGKIGKPALASVVMLGWRDKAYYDSDAWRGNWDTEGGGVLVNQSPHQLDLLLWFMGDVDEIFGIWKNMNHPYIEVEDTALAIIRFKSGALGNILVSNSMKPGIYGKVHVHGDNGASVGVQTDGGAMFIAGMTGVAEPPVNDIWTVPGEENMLGQWKSEDTDIFNKYDPTIYYMQLQIEDFINAIRNDSDPLVTGDAGRKTVELFSGIYRSALENAPVKFPLNTLTGYDGRPVRI
;
A
#
# COMPACT_ATOMS: atom_id res chain seq x y z
N MET A 1 -16.91 -30.63 6.90
CA MET A 1 -17.32 -29.63 7.92
C MET A 1 -17.55 -28.32 7.19
N HIS A 2 -18.80 -27.80 7.17
CA HIS A 2 -19.04 -26.46 6.66
C HIS A 2 -18.42 -25.47 7.65
N HIS A 3 -17.24 -24.93 7.31
CA HIS A 3 -16.69 -23.82 8.09
C HIS A 3 -17.64 -22.62 7.98
N ARG A 4 -17.95 -22.00 9.12
CA ARG A 4 -18.66 -20.71 9.16
C ARG A 4 -17.99 -19.71 8.21
N LYS A 5 -18.80 -19.01 7.42
CA LYS A 5 -18.29 -17.91 6.59
C LYS A 5 -17.63 -16.83 7.45
N PHE A 6 -16.57 -16.27 6.94
CA PHE A 6 -15.83 -15.21 7.60
C PHE A 6 -16.61 -13.90 7.51
N LYS A 7 -16.87 -13.26 8.64
CA LYS A 7 -17.66 -12.03 8.69
C LYS A 7 -16.73 -10.82 8.61
N ILE A 8 -16.84 -10.05 7.53
CA ILE A 8 -16.01 -8.88 7.27
C ILE A 8 -16.86 -7.64 7.35
N SER A 9 -16.36 -6.62 8.03
CA SER A 9 -16.96 -5.29 8.07
C SER A 9 -15.99 -4.23 7.54
N ILE A 10 -16.52 -3.10 7.08
CA ILE A 10 -15.73 -2.01 6.50
C ILE A 10 -15.91 -0.74 7.33
N ALA A 11 -14.81 -0.10 7.68
CA ALA A 11 -14.78 1.23 8.31
C ALA A 11 -14.34 2.29 7.29
N GLY A 12 -15.30 3.13 6.85
CA GLY A 12 -15.15 4.10 5.76
C GLY A 12 -15.97 3.71 4.53
N CYS A 13 -16.59 4.71 3.88
CA CYS A 13 -17.47 4.51 2.71
C CYS A 13 -16.97 5.27 1.47
N GLY A 14 -15.66 5.51 1.38
CA GLY A 14 -15.03 6.18 0.23
C GLY A 14 -14.89 5.28 -0.99
N LYS A 15 -14.33 5.82 -2.08
CA LYS A 15 -14.16 5.13 -3.37
C LYS A 15 -13.51 3.75 -3.24
N VAL A 16 -12.46 3.62 -2.42
CA VAL A 16 -11.75 2.34 -2.23
C VAL A 16 -12.58 1.31 -1.46
N ALA A 17 -13.46 1.73 -0.55
CA ALA A 17 -14.33 0.83 0.17
C ALA A 17 -15.29 0.05 -0.75
N HIS A 18 -15.72 0.67 -1.87
CA HIS A 18 -16.53 -0.01 -2.89
C HIS A 18 -15.75 -1.12 -3.60
N LEU A 19 -14.45 -0.96 -3.79
CA LEU A 19 -13.60 -2.01 -4.37
C LEU A 19 -13.45 -3.19 -3.40
N HIS A 20 -13.22 -2.91 -2.11
CA HIS A 20 -13.17 -3.95 -1.08
C HIS A 20 -14.51 -4.69 -0.94
N ALA A 21 -15.64 -3.98 -0.96
CA ALA A 21 -16.95 -4.61 -0.90
C ALA A 21 -17.17 -5.59 -2.07
N ARG A 22 -16.81 -5.19 -3.30
CA ARG A 22 -16.86 -6.05 -4.48
C ARG A 22 -15.87 -7.22 -4.40
N ALA A 23 -14.66 -6.99 -3.86
CA ALA A 23 -13.68 -8.05 -3.64
C ALA A 23 -14.20 -9.10 -2.64
N ILE A 24 -14.79 -8.66 -1.53
CA ILE A 24 -15.40 -9.57 -0.52
C ILE A 24 -16.52 -10.41 -1.13
N GLN A 25 -17.38 -9.82 -1.98
CA GLN A 25 -18.47 -10.55 -2.65
C GLN A 25 -17.98 -11.68 -3.57
N ASN A 26 -16.73 -11.63 -4.04
CA ASN A 26 -16.11 -12.68 -4.85
C ASN A 26 -15.46 -13.79 -3.98
N ILE A 27 -15.40 -13.64 -2.66
CA ILE A 27 -14.80 -14.63 -1.75
C ILE A 27 -15.90 -15.59 -1.27
N GLU A 28 -15.84 -16.84 -1.69
CA GLU A 28 -16.88 -17.84 -1.40
C GLU A 28 -17.15 -18.00 0.11
N ASN A 29 -16.10 -17.99 0.91
CA ASN A 29 -16.15 -18.24 2.35
C ASN A 29 -16.12 -16.97 3.20
N ALA A 30 -16.55 -15.82 2.67
CA ALA A 30 -16.65 -14.56 3.39
C ALA A 30 -17.97 -13.83 3.06
N ASP A 31 -18.45 -13.05 4.01
CA ASP A 31 -19.62 -12.18 3.83
C ASP A 31 -19.28 -10.76 4.32
N LEU A 32 -19.73 -9.75 3.58
CA LEU A 32 -19.74 -8.37 4.04
C LEU A 32 -20.93 -8.16 4.95
N THR A 33 -20.69 -7.97 6.25
CA THR A 33 -21.76 -8.00 7.27
C THR A 33 -22.06 -6.64 7.88
N GLY A 34 -21.16 -5.67 7.80
CA GLY A 34 -21.36 -4.36 8.39
C GLY A 34 -20.54 -3.26 7.76
N VAL A 35 -20.99 -2.02 7.95
CA VAL A 35 -20.26 -0.83 7.52
C VAL A 35 -20.44 0.30 8.54
N TRP A 36 -19.36 1.04 8.74
CA TRP A 36 -19.34 2.25 9.51
C TRP A 36 -18.73 3.43 8.72
N SER A 37 -19.27 4.62 8.94
CA SER A 37 -18.70 5.88 8.46
C SER A 37 -19.00 7.01 9.45
N ARG A 38 -18.15 8.06 9.48
CA ARG A 38 -18.44 9.30 10.22
C ARG A 38 -19.77 9.93 9.77
N SER A 39 -20.10 9.84 8.50
CA SER A 39 -21.40 10.25 7.96
C SER A 39 -22.35 9.07 8.00
N TRP A 40 -23.39 9.16 8.84
CA TRP A 40 -24.44 8.14 8.90
C TRP A 40 -25.12 7.94 7.54
N LYS A 41 -25.40 9.02 6.81
CA LYS A 41 -25.97 8.97 5.47
C LYS A 41 -25.10 8.16 4.51
N SER A 42 -23.78 8.36 4.53
CA SER A 42 -22.87 7.60 3.68
C SER A 42 -22.85 6.10 4.05
N ALA A 43 -22.96 5.78 5.34
CA ALA A 43 -23.05 4.40 5.80
C ALA A 43 -24.36 3.74 5.35
N GLU A 44 -25.50 4.45 5.42
CA GLU A 44 -26.80 3.94 4.93
C GLU A 44 -26.80 3.70 3.42
N GLU A 45 -26.29 4.66 2.63
CA GLU A 45 -26.19 4.54 1.17
C GLU A 45 -25.29 3.35 0.75
N PHE A 46 -24.14 3.20 1.40
CA PHE A 46 -23.25 2.08 1.16
C PHE A 46 -23.89 0.75 1.58
N ALA A 47 -24.52 0.70 2.74
CA ALA A 47 -25.22 -0.48 3.24
C ALA A 47 -26.35 -0.92 2.30
N GLY A 48 -27.12 0.01 1.77
CA GLY A 48 -28.15 -0.24 0.76
C GLY A 48 -27.58 -0.82 -0.54
N THR A 49 -26.44 -0.28 -1.01
CA THR A 49 -25.77 -0.74 -2.23
C THR A 49 -25.29 -2.19 -2.12
N TYR A 50 -24.69 -2.55 -0.99
CA TYR A 50 -24.08 -3.86 -0.80
C TYR A 50 -24.92 -4.84 0.05
N ARG A 51 -26.14 -4.46 0.41
CA ARG A 51 -27.08 -5.27 1.22
C ARG A 51 -26.46 -5.71 2.56
N THR A 52 -25.80 -4.78 3.22
CA THR A 52 -25.17 -4.95 4.54
C THR A 52 -25.85 -4.04 5.56
N LYS A 53 -25.32 -3.97 6.80
CA LYS A 53 -25.90 -3.16 7.88
C LYS A 53 -25.03 -1.94 8.19
N PRO A 54 -25.62 -0.73 8.30
CA PRO A 54 -24.90 0.44 8.80
C PRO A 54 -24.85 0.42 10.33
N PHE A 55 -23.73 0.91 10.90
CA PHE A 55 -23.52 0.99 12.34
C PHE A 55 -23.08 2.39 12.77
N SER A 56 -23.49 2.80 13.99
CA SER A 56 -23.15 4.11 14.56
C SER A 56 -21.76 4.18 15.19
N SER A 57 -21.13 3.01 15.48
CA SER A 57 -19.75 2.91 15.95
C SER A 57 -19.13 1.59 15.48
N ILE A 58 -17.82 1.54 15.42
CA ILE A 58 -17.06 0.36 15.04
C ILE A 58 -17.19 -0.72 16.11
N GLY A 59 -17.16 -0.35 17.40
CA GLY A 59 -17.34 -1.29 18.49
C GLY A 59 -18.69 -2.03 18.42
N LYS A 60 -19.79 -1.30 18.13
CA LYS A 60 -21.11 -1.94 17.90
C LYS A 60 -21.08 -2.82 16.64
N MET A 61 -20.49 -2.34 15.56
CA MET A 61 -20.35 -3.10 14.32
C MET A 61 -19.67 -4.45 14.55
N VAL A 62 -18.59 -4.47 15.35
CA VAL A 62 -17.89 -5.70 15.68
C VAL A 62 -18.72 -6.60 16.60
N SER A 63 -19.24 -6.07 17.72
CA SER A 63 -19.91 -6.87 18.74
C SER A 63 -21.28 -7.39 18.32
N GLU A 64 -22.08 -6.60 17.58
CA GLU A 64 -23.43 -7.01 17.17
C GLU A 64 -23.44 -7.93 15.92
N ASN A 65 -22.38 -7.85 15.10
CA ASN A 65 -22.22 -8.71 13.92
C ASN A 65 -21.31 -9.91 14.11
N ASP A 66 -20.59 -10.02 15.24
CA ASP A 66 -19.45 -10.94 15.41
C ASP A 66 -18.44 -10.80 14.25
N SER A 67 -18.03 -9.59 13.93
CA SER A 67 -17.10 -9.35 12.82
C SER A 67 -15.75 -9.95 13.13
N ASP A 68 -15.27 -10.86 12.27
CA ASP A 68 -13.95 -11.46 12.39
C ASP A 68 -12.85 -10.50 11.96
N LEU A 69 -13.16 -9.63 10.99
CA LEU A 69 -12.23 -8.70 10.35
C LEU A 69 -12.90 -7.37 10.09
N VAL A 70 -12.19 -6.28 10.37
CA VAL A 70 -12.53 -4.93 9.92
C VAL A 70 -11.50 -4.45 8.91
N ILE A 71 -11.95 -4.07 7.71
CA ILE A 71 -11.12 -3.37 6.72
C ILE A 71 -11.29 -1.88 6.92
N VAL A 72 -10.18 -1.18 7.21
CA VAL A 72 -10.17 0.26 7.42
C VAL A 72 -9.87 0.97 6.12
N CYS A 73 -10.86 1.75 5.62
CA CYS A 73 -10.86 2.48 4.35
C CYS A 73 -11.13 3.98 4.53
N THR A 74 -10.90 4.52 5.72
CA THR A 74 -10.93 5.97 5.96
C THR A 74 -9.78 6.66 5.21
N PRO A 75 -9.74 7.99 5.06
CA PRO A 75 -8.52 8.66 4.60
C PRO A 75 -7.34 8.35 5.52
N HIS A 76 -6.15 8.16 4.95
CA HIS A 76 -5.01 7.60 5.68
C HIS A 76 -4.56 8.34 6.94
N PRO A 77 -4.71 9.68 7.11
CA PRO A 77 -4.45 10.32 8.40
C PRO A 77 -5.45 9.94 9.51
N PHE A 78 -6.51 9.23 9.15
CA PHE A 78 -7.59 8.84 10.07
C PHE A 78 -7.76 7.32 10.16
N HIS A 79 -6.70 6.55 9.90
CA HIS A 79 -6.73 5.09 10.02
C HIS A 79 -6.62 4.61 11.47
N MET A 80 -5.89 5.35 12.31
CA MET A 80 -5.49 4.90 13.65
C MET A 80 -6.70 4.61 14.56
N ASP A 81 -7.58 5.57 14.77
CA ASP A 81 -8.70 5.41 15.69
C ASP A 81 -9.66 4.27 15.30
N PRO A 82 -10.11 4.17 14.02
CA PRO A 82 -10.88 3.03 13.54
C PRO A 82 -10.21 1.68 13.74
N ALA A 83 -8.91 1.59 13.48
CA ALA A 83 -8.14 0.35 13.64
C ALA A 83 -8.03 -0.06 15.11
N ILE A 84 -7.76 0.88 16.02
CA ILE A 84 -7.67 0.63 17.46
C ILE A 84 -9.05 0.26 18.02
N GLU A 85 -10.12 0.92 17.60
CA GLU A 85 -11.48 0.60 18.05
C GLU A 85 -11.89 -0.83 17.62
N ALA A 86 -11.59 -1.21 16.37
CA ALA A 86 -11.83 -2.56 15.86
C ALA A 86 -11.03 -3.61 16.64
N ALA A 87 -9.74 -3.38 16.86
CA ALA A 87 -8.87 -4.26 17.63
C ALA A 87 -9.36 -4.43 19.07
N ARG A 88 -9.75 -3.34 19.74
CA ARG A 88 -10.30 -3.34 21.09
C ARG A 88 -11.59 -4.16 21.19
N ALA A 89 -12.41 -4.13 20.15
CA ALA A 89 -13.64 -4.90 20.08
C ALA A 89 -13.40 -6.39 19.72
N GLY A 90 -12.15 -6.80 19.45
CA GLY A 90 -11.76 -8.19 19.21
C GLY A 90 -11.71 -8.61 17.73
N ALA A 91 -11.90 -7.69 16.79
CA ALA A 91 -11.76 -7.99 15.37
C ALA A 91 -10.29 -7.88 14.92
N HIS A 92 -9.87 -8.75 13.99
CA HIS A 92 -8.64 -8.55 13.23
C HIS A 92 -8.75 -7.32 12.34
N VAL A 93 -7.64 -6.71 11.96
CA VAL A 93 -7.64 -5.42 11.25
C VAL A 93 -6.80 -5.48 9.98
N LEU A 94 -7.38 -5.06 8.86
CA LEU A 94 -6.69 -4.87 7.59
C LEU A 94 -6.84 -3.39 7.19
N VAL A 95 -5.73 -2.65 7.09
CA VAL A 95 -5.74 -1.20 6.89
C VAL A 95 -5.34 -0.86 5.46
N GLU A 96 -6.02 0.09 4.83
CA GLU A 96 -5.60 0.64 3.54
C GLU A 96 -4.21 1.31 3.62
N LYS A 97 -3.56 1.36 2.46
CA LYS A 97 -2.24 1.99 2.32
C LYS A 97 -2.36 3.53 2.15
N PRO A 98 -1.34 4.25 2.65
CA PRO A 98 -0.36 3.82 3.66
C PRO A 98 -1.06 3.51 4.97
N ILE A 99 -0.45 2.66 5.81
CA ILE A 99 -1.04 2.31 7.12
C ILE A 99 -1.38 3.56 7.95
N ALA A 100 -0.56 4.59 7.88
CA ALA A 100 -0.77 5.93 8.45
C ALA A 100 0.11 6.95 7.73
N SER A 101 -0.07 8.24 8.04
CA SER A 101 0.82 9.31 7.58
C SER A 101 2.05 9.48 8.48
N HIS A 102 1.99 9.02 9.73
CA HIS A 102 3.01 9.19 10.75
C HIS A 102 3.39 7.87 11.42
N LEU A 103 4.67 7.76 11.84
CA LEU A 103 5.19 6.56 12.53
C LEU A 103 4.51 6.31 13.86
N HIS A 104 4.18 7.37 14.61
CA HIS A 104 3.45 7.24 15.88
C HIS A 104 2.15 6.47 15.70
N ASP A 105 1.35 6.84 14.72
CA ASP A 105 0.05 6.21 14.45
C ASP A 105 0.23 4.73 14.04
N CYS A 106 1.29 4.43 13.29
CA CYS A 106 1.65 3.05 12.96
C CYS A 106 1.94 2.24 14.22
N ASP A 107 2.78 2.79 15.12
CA ASP A 107 3.19 2.13 16.36
C ASP A 107 2.02 1.93 17.31
N GLU A 108 1.09 2.90 17.40
CA GLU A 108 -0.14 2.77 18.19
C GLU A 108 -1.06 1.66 17.67
N MET A 109 -1.28 1.58 16.35
CA MET A 109 -2.07 0.50 15.74
C MET A 109 -1.44 -0.87 15.96
N ILE A 110 -0.14 -1.00 15.73
CA ILE A 110 0.62 -2.24 15.96
C ILE A 110 0.54 -2.63 17.45
N GLY A 111 0.76 -1.68 18.35
CA GLY A 111 0.70 -1.88 19.79
C GLY A 111 -0.70 -2.30 20.27
N ALA A 112 -1.74 -1.67 19.73
CA ALA A 112 -3.12 -2.02 20.06
C ALA A 112 -3.47 -3.44 19.58
N CYS A 113 -3.16 -3.79 18.34
CA CYS A 113 -3.43 -5.14 17.82
C CYS A 113 -2.68 -6.23 18.61
N LYS A 114 -1.43 -5.99 18.99
CA LYS A 114 -0.68 -6.88 19.88
C LYS A 114 -1.35 -7.00 21.25
N ARG A 115 -1.78 -5.90 21.87
CA ARG A 115 -2.44 -5.85 23.18
C ARG A 115 -3.74 -6.64 23.22
N TYR A 116 -4.52 -6.56 22.15
CA TYR A 116 -5.82 -7.24 22.05
C TYR A 116 -5.74 -8.62 21.37
N ASN A 117 -4.52 -9.10 21.09
CA ASN A 117 -4.25 -10.39 20.46
C ASN A 117 -5.00 -10.59 19.12
N VAL A 118 -4.99 -9.57 18.28
CA VAL A 118 -5.55 -9.60 16.94
C VAL A 118 -4.47 -9.31 15.91
N LYS A 119 -4.64 -9.81 14.68
CA LYS A 119 -3.68 -9.59 13.59
C LYS A 119 -3.92 -8.22 12.95
N LEU A 120 -2.82 -7.58 12.52
CA LEU A 120 -2.82 -6.35 11.74
C LEU A 120 -2.13 -6.60 10.41
N GLY A 121 -2.85 -6.36 9.31
CA GLY A 121 -2.32 -6.34 7.96
C GLY A 121 -2.48 -4.98 7.30
N VAL A 122 -1.71 -4.74 6.25
CA VAL A 122 -1.78 -3.51 5.45
C VAL A 122 -1.98 -3.86 3.98
N ILE A 123 -2.84 -3.11 3.30
CA ILE A 123 -3.08 -3.32 1.87
C ILE A 123 -1.81 -3.00 1.07
N SER A 124 -1.33 -4.00 0.35
CA SER A 124 -0.27 -3.89 -0.67
C SER A 124 -0.50 -4.94 -1.76
N GLN A 125 -1.66 -4.87 -2.41
CA GLN A 125 -2.14 -5.87 -3.36
C GLN A 125 -1.20 -6.12 -4.53
N ARG A 126 -0.26 -5.22 -4.84
CA ARG A 126 0.75 -5.41 -5.90
C ARG A 126 1.72 -6.54 -5.60
N ARG A 127 1.87 -6.97 -4.33
CA ARG A 127 2.64 -8.17 -4.00
C ARG A 127 2.02 -9.46 -4.56
N TRP A 128 0.74 -9.42 -5.01
CA TRP A 128 0.06 -10.54 -5.68
C TRP A 128 0.13 -10.50 -7.20
N TYR A 129 0.68 -9.45 -7.81
CA TYR A 129 0.93 -9.44 -9.25
C TYR A 129 1.90 -10.56 -9.63
N SER A 130 1.56 -11.38 -10.64
CA SER A 130 2.40 -12.48 -11.09
C SER A 130 3.84 -12.07 -11.39
N PRO A 131 4.10 -10.95 -12.11
CA PRO A 131 5.47 -10.49 -12.36
C PRO A 131 6.21 -10.08 -11.09
N VAL A 132 5.51 -9.55 -10.08
CA VAL A 132 6.10 -9.19 -8.77
C VAL A 132 6.48 -10.44 -7.97
N ARG A 133 5.60 -11.45 -7.96
CA ARG A 133 5.85 -12.76 -7.33
C ARG A 133 7.05 -13.47 -7.99
N ARG A 134 7.09 -13.46 -9.32
CA ARG A 134 8.20 -14.05 -10.10
C ARG A 134 9.53 -13.38 -9.76
N MET A 135 9.54 -12.04 -9.66
CA MET A 135 10.72 -11.28 -9.26
C MET A 135 11.17 -11.61 -7.83
N LYS A 136 10.23 -11.65 -6.88
CA LYS A 136 10.53 -12.02 -5.48
C LYS A 136 11.11 -13.43 -5.39
N GLU A 137 10.52 -14.38 -6.10
CA GLU A 137 11.00 -15.77 -6.13
C GLU A 137 12.42 -15.88 -6.69
N ALA A 138 12.74 -15.13 -7.76
CA ALA A 138 14.09 -15.11 -8.33
C ALA A 138 15.12 -14.56 -7.33
N ILE A 139 14.76 -13.51 -6.59
CA ILE A 139 15.61 -12.92 -5.55
C ILE A 139 15.81 -13.93 -4.41
N ASP A 140 14.71 -14.50 -3.87
CA ASP A 140 14.77 -15.43 -2.73
C ASP A 140 15.52 -16.72 -3.04
N LYS A 141 15.44 -17.20 -4.30
CA LYS A 141 16.20 -18.36 -4.78
C LYS A 141 17.64 -18.04 -5.14
N GLY A 142 18.08 -16.78 -4.98
CA GLY A 142 19.46 -16.35 -5.30
C GLY A 142 19.80 -16.37 -6.79
N LYS A 143 18.80 -16.36 -7.70
CA LYS A 143 19.05 -16.41 -9.15
C LYS A 143 19.83 -15.21 -9.68
N ILE A 144 19.75 -14.08 -8.99
CA ILE A 144 20.52 -12.85 -9.30
C ILE A 144 21.76 -12.69 -8.41
N GLY A 145 22.11 -13.70 -7.60
CA GLY A 145 23.09 -13.53 -6.52
C GLY A 145 22.49 -12.68 -5.37
N LYS A 146 23.32 -11.90 -4.70
CA LYS A 146 22.86 -10.94 -3.68
C LYS A 146 22.40 -9.65 -4.37
N PRO A 147 21.22 -9.09 -4.00
CA PRO A 147 20.83 -7.77 -4.49
C PRO A 147 21.91 -6.72 -4.17
N ALA A 148 22.37 -6.01 -5.21
CA ALA A 148 23.45 -5.03 -5.12
C ALA A 148 22.99 -3.60 -5.41
N LEU A 149 22.04 -3.44 -6.36
CA LEU A 149 21.49 -2.14 -6.72
C LEU A 149 19.99 -2.26 -6.97
N ALA A 150 19.22 -1.26 -6.55
CA ALA A 150 17.80 -1.17 -6.85
C ALA A 150 17.39 0.22 -7.32
N SER A 151 16.35 0.29 -8.15
CA SER A 151 15.79 1.54 -8.66
C SER A 151 14.27 1.52 -8.59
N VAL A 152 13.67 2.61 -8.07
CA VAL A 152 12.25 2.92 -8.19
C VAL A 152 12.08 4.14 -9.07
N VAL A 153 11.29 4.00 -10.14
CA VAL A 153 10.88 5.11 -10.99
C VAL A 153 9.37 5.08 -11.15
N MET A 154 8.69 6.13 -10.69
CA MET A 154 7.24 6.29 -10.85
C MET A 154 6.95 7.69 -11.36
N LEU A 155 6.55 7.79 -12.62
CA LEU A 155 6.26 9.04 -13.30
C LEU A 155 4.79 9.09 -13.70
N GLY A 156 4.03 9.97 -13.09
CA GLY A 156 2.61 10.11 -13.31
C GLY A 156 2.17 11.57 -13.42
N TRP A 157 0.90 11.75 -13.73
CA TRP A 157 0.26 13.05 -13.75
C TRP A 157 -1.01 13.05 -12.91
N ARG A 158 -1.18 14.10 -12.12
CA ARG A 158 -2.45 14.41 -11.44
C ARG A 158 -2.81 15.85 -11.78
N ASP A 159 -4.01 16.04 -12.28
CA ASP A 159 -4.51 17.36 -12.62
C ASP A 159 -5.23 18.03 -11.41
N LYS A 160 -5.65 19.27 -11.62
CA LYS A 160 -6.39 20.01 -10.61
C LYS A 160 -7.70 19.31 -10.22
N ALA A 161 -8.38 18.68 -11.17
CA ALA A 161 -9.63 17.96 -10.91
C ALA A 161 -9.44 16.80 -9.93
N TYR A 162 -8.29 16.13 -10.00
CA TYR A 162 -7.92 15.11 -9.01
C TYR A 162 -7.81 15.67 -7.59
N TYR A 163 -7.12 16.79 -7.41
CA TYR A 163 -6.95 17.41 -6.09
C TYR A 163 -8.26 18.01 -5.58
N ASP A 164 -9.09 18.58 -6.46
CA ASP A 164 -10.42 19.12 -6.09
C ASP A 164 -11.46 18.03 -5.80
N SER A 165 -11.20 16.76 -6.12
CA SER A 165 -12.17 15.67 -5.97
C SER A 165 -12.49 15.31 -4.52
N ASP A 166 -11.60 15.66 -3.60
CA ASP A 166 -11.74 15.38 -2.17
C ASP A 166 -11.01 16.46 -1.36
N ALA A 167 -11.68 17.08 -0.41
CA ALA A 167 -11.16 18.22 0.36
C ALA A 167 -9.91 17.93 1.23
N TRP A 168 -9.58 16.66 1.45
CA TRP A 168 -8.42 16.25 2.23
C TRP A 168 -7.12 16.22 1.42
N ARG A 169 -7.20 16.30 0.07
CA ARG A 169 -6.05 16.19 -0.82
C ARG A 169 -5.23 17.47 -0.87
N GLY A 170 -3.93 17.33 -1.08
CA GLY A 170 -3.01 18.41 -1.36
C GLY A 170 -2.55 19.22 -0.15
N ASN A 171 -2.93 18.85 1.07
CA ASN A 171 -2.60 19.57 2.30
C ASN A 171 -1.81 18.68 3.27
N TRP A 172 -0.82 19.25 3.95
CA TRP A 172 -0.02 18.52 4.93
C TRP A 172 -0.86 18.00 6.11
N ASP A 173 -1.80 18.79 6.61
CA ASP A 173 -2.61 18.41 7.78
C ASP A 173 -3.66 17.34 7.50
N THR A 174 -4.13 17.24 6.26
CA THR A 174 -5.27 16.37 5.89
C THR A 174 -4.89 15.22 4.95
N GLU A 175 -3.76 15.29 4.25
CA GLU A 175 -3.21 14.20 3.45
C GLU A 175 -1.91 13.63 4.07
N GLY A 176 -1.10 14.47 4.72
CA GLY A 176 0.14 14.07 5.38
C GLY A 176 1.34 13.96 4.44
N GLY A 177 1.19 14.39 3.17
CA GLY A 177 2.19 14.40 2.12
C GLY A 177 1.59 14.18 0.76
N GLY A 178 2.39 14.30 -0.28
CA GLY A 178 1.95 14.24 -1.67
C GLY A 178 2.24 12.90 -2.35
N VAL A 179 3.07 12.94 -3.40
CA VAL A 179 3.39 11.74 -4.22
C VAL A 179 4.00 10.62 -3.40
N LEU A 180 4.81 10.93 -2.40
CA LEU A 180 5.45 9.94 -1.52
C LEU A 180 4.43 9.18 -0.66
N VAL A 181 3.42 9.87 -0.14
CA VAL A 181 2.44 9.30 0.80
C VAL A 181 1.27 8.65 0.07
N ASN A 182 0.84 9.21 -1.06
CA ASN A 182 -0.39 8.77 -1.70
C ASN A 182 -0.16 7.83 -2.90
N GLN A 183 0.74 8.16 -3.83
CA GLN A 183 0.88 7.39 -5.07
C GLN A 183 2.00 6.36 -5.01
N SER A 184 3.15 6.70 -4.43
CA SER A 184 4.33 5.83 -4.44
C SER A 184 4.40 4.71 -3.38
N PRO A 185 3.55 4.62 -2.34
CA PRO A 185 3.70 3.60 -1.30
C PRO A 185 3.78 2.17 -1.83
N HIS A 186 3.09 1.87 -2.93
CA HIS A 186 3.17 0.54 -3.52
C HIS A 186 4.56 0.18 -4.06
N GLN A 187 5.23 1.13 -4.76
CA GLN A 187 6.58 0.91 -5.26
C GLN A 187 7.60 0.91 -4.12
N LEU A 188 7.39 1.76 -3.11
CA LEU A 188 8.24 1.80 -1.90
C LEU A 188 8.13 0.49 -1.10
N ASP A 189 6.92 -0.04 -0.97
CA ASP A 189 6.69 -1.35 -0.35
C ASP A 189 7.40 -2.48 -1.10
N LEU A 190 7.29 -2.51 -2.44
CA LEU A 190 7.99 -3.51 -3.25
C LEU A 190 9.52 -3.38 -3.14
N LEU A 191 10.05 -2.15 -3.14
CA LEU A 191 11.48 -1.92 -2.94
C LEU A 191 11.96 -2.53 -1.63
N LEU A 192 11.25 -2.25 -0.52
CA LEU A 192 11.59 -2.79 0.79
C LEU A 192 11.43 -4.32 0.86
N TRP A 193 10.41 -4.86 0.19
CA TRP A 193 10.19 -6.31 0.14
C TRP A 193 11.29 -7.06 -0.61
N PHE A 194 11.88 -6.42 -1.63
CA PHE A 194 12.97 -7.00 -2.40
C PHE A 194 14.35 -6.80 -1.76
N MET A 195 14.59 -5.63 -1.17
CA MET A 195 15.92 -5.21 -0.73
C MET A 195 16.16 -5.33 0.78
N GLY A 196 15.09 -5.43 1.58
CA GLY A 196 15.17 -5.45 3.03
C GLY A 196 15.33 -4.07 3.66
N ASP A 197 15.94 -4.03 4.85
CA ASP A 197 16.00 -2.85 5.70
C ASP A 197 16.95 -1.76 5.18
N VAL A 198 16.52 -0.52 5.31
CA VAL A 198 17.35 0.68 5.03
C VAL A 198 18.32 0.94 6.18
N ASP A 199 19.54 1.34 5.86
CA ASP A 199 20.52 1.86 6.80
C ASP A 199 20.53 3.39 6.81
N GLU A 200 20.52 4.02 5.60
CA GLU A 200 20.65 5.46 5.44
C GLU A 200 19.96 5.93 4.17
N ILE A 201 19.37 7.13 4.21
CA ILE A 201 18.77 7.78 3.05
C ILE A 201 19.19 9.25 2.97
N PHE A 202 19.40 9.75 1.73
CA PHE A 202 19.45 11.16 1.41
C PHE A 202 18.40 11.47 0.36
N GLY A 203 17.51 12.42 0.65
CA GLY A 203 16.39 12.74 -0.22
C GLY A 203 16.09 14.21 -0.32
N ILE A 204 15.47 14.58 -1.42
CA ILE A 204 14.94 15.92 -1.70
C ILE A 204 13.54 15.80 -2.29
N TRP A 205 12.73 16.81 -2.06
CA TRP A 205 11.39 16.89 -2.65
C TRP A 205 11.03 18.34 -3.01
N LYS A 206 10.07 18.49 -3.91
CA LYS A 206 9.57 19.81 -4.32
C LYS A 206 8.16 19.68 -4.91
N ASN A 207 7.39 20.77 -4.81
CA ASN A 207 6.24 21.01 -5.66
C ASN A 207 6.74 21.69 -6.95
N MET A 208 6.65 20.99 -8.08
CA MET A 208 7.17 21.43 -9.37
C MET A 208 6.10 22.12 -10.21
N ASN A 209 4.89 21.55 -10.29
CA ASN A 209 3.86 21.93 -11.27
C ASN A 209 2.46 22.14 -10.69
N HIS A 210 2.26 21.96 -9.38
CA HIS A 210 0.93 22.03 -8.75
C HIS A 210 0.85 23.16 -7.72
N PRO A 211 0.85 24.47 -8.15
CA PRO A 211 0.88 25.59 -7.22
C PRO A 211 -0.35 25.74 -6.34
N TYR A 212 -1.37 24.91 -6.57
CA TYR A 212 -2.63 24.87 -5.82
C TYR A 212 -2.66 23.80 -4.71
N ILE A 213 -1.54 23.11 -4.46
CA ILE A 213 -1.37 22.19 -3.33
C ILE A 213 -0.18 22.60 -2.47
N GLU A 214 -0.17 22.20 -1.20
CA GLU A 214 0.92 22.49 -0.25
C GLU A 214 2.01 21.40 -0.25
N VAL A 215 1.60 20.16 -0.54
CA VAL A 215 2.48 18.98 -0.50
C VAL A 215 3.35 18.86 -1.75
N GLU A 216 4.32 17.96 -1.71
CA GLU A 216 5.20 17.72 -2.84
C GLU A 216 4.51 16.88 -3.95
N ASP A 217 4.85 17.19 -5.18
CA ASP A 217 4.47 16.42 -6.35
C ASP A 217 5.64 15.62 -6.95
N THR A 218 6.87 15.88 -6.48
CA THR A 218 8.09 15.24 -6.96
C THR A 218 9.07 15.01 -5.82
N ALA A 219 9.65 13.81 -5.76
CA ALA A 219 10.69 13.47 -4.79
C ALA A 219 11.74 12.53 -5.39
N LEU A 220 12.99 12.70 -4.93
CA LEU A 220 14.14 11.88 -5.28
C LEU A 220 14.88 11.48 -4.01
N ALA A 221 15.44 10.26 -4.02
CA ALA A 221 16.31 9.82 -2.92
C ALA A 221 17.37 8.82 -3.40
N ILE A 222 18.50 8.77 -2.67
CA ILE A 222 19.50 7.71 -2.72
C ILE A 222 19.50 6.98 -1.39
N ILE A 223 19.68 5.65 -1.43
CA ILE A 223 19.50 4.75 -0.29
C ILE A 223 20.73 3.87 -0.15
N ARG A 224 21.15 3.64 1.09
CA ARG A 224 22.00 2.51 1.48
C ARG A 224 21.16 1.54 2.29
N PHE A 225 21.14 0.28 1.89
CA PHE A 225 20.49 -0.79 2.64
C PHE A 225 21.44 -1.40 3.67
N LYS A 226 20.89 -2.02 4.72
CA LYS A 226 21.70 -2.71 5.74
C LYS A 226 22.54 -3.86 5.16
N SER A 227 22.13 -4.42 4.03
CA SER A 227 22.91 -5.41 3.28
C SER A 227 24.19 -4.84 2.62
N GLY A 228 24.33 -3.52 2.57
CA GLY A 228 25.36 -2.79 1.83
C GLY A 228 24.96 -2.45 0.38
N ALA A 229 23.83 -2.96 -0.10
CA ALA A 229 23.28 -2.59 -1.41
C ALA A 229 22.93 -1.11 -1.48
N LEU A 230 22.90 -0.56 -2.69
CA LEU A 230 22.49 0.81 -2.95
C LEU A 230 21.14 0.86 -3.68
N GLY A 231 20.47 1.99 -3.59
CA GLY A 231 19.23 2.20 -4.32
C GLY A 231 18.92 3.66 -4.59
N ASN A 232 17.96 3.88 -5.48
CA ASN A 232 17.43 5.22 -5.75
C ASN A 232 15.90 5.19 -5.90
N ILE A 233 15.31 6.35 -5.63
CA ILE A 233 13.88 6.62 -5.81
C ILE A 233 13.74 7.89 -6.64
N LEU A 234 12.92 7.81 -7.68
CA LEU A 234 12.43 8.95 -8.45
C LEU A 234 10.92 8.80 -8.61
N VAL A 235 10.15 9.65 -7.94
CA VAL A 235 8.69 9.63 -7.99
C VAL A 235 8.15 11.03 -8.29
N SER A 236 7.16 11.10 -9.19
CA SER A 236 6.56 12.38 -9.58
C SER A 236 5.12 12.22 -10.05
N ASN A 237 4.28 13.18 -9.68
CA ASN A 237 2.94 13.41 -10.23
C ASN A 237 2.92 14.56 -11.26
N SER A 238 4.09 15.06 -11.63
CA SER A 238 4.28 16.23 -12.51
C SER A 238 4.63 15.88 -13.95
N MET A 239 4.66 14.58 -14.29
CA MET A 239 5.01 14.11 -15.63
C MET A 239 3.76 13.83 -16.46
N LYS A 240 3.60 14.53 -17.59
CA LYS A 240 2.49 14.36 -18.53
C LYS A 240 3.03 13.99 -19.93
N PRO A 241 2.58 12.86 -20.52
CA PRO A 241 1.66 11.88 -19.95
C PRO A 241 2.30 11.11 -18.79
N GLY A 242 1.47 10.54 -17.88
CA GLY A 242 1.94 9.56 -16.92
C GLY A 242 2.38 8.30 -17.66
N ILE A 243 3.56 7.77 -17.34
CA ILE A 243 4.19 6.72 -18.15
C ILE A 243 4.13 5.36 -17.47
N TYR A 244 4.71 5.23 -16.28
CA TYR A 244 4.81 3.95 -15.58
C TYR A 244 5.26 4.09 -14.12
N GLY A 245 5.09 2.98 -13.37
CA GLY A 245 5.78 2.73 -12.10
C GLY A 245 6.63 1.46 -12.24
N LYS A 246 7.93 1.56 -11.95
CA LYS A 246 8.89 0.46 -12.09
C LYS A 246 9.70 0.24 -10.82
N VAL A 247 10.03 -1.03 -10.58
CA VAL A 247 11.03 -1.44 -9.57
C VAL A 247 11.99 -2.42 -10.23
N HIS A 248 13.28 -2.07 -10.26
CA HIS A 248 14.34 -2.92 -10.79
C HIS A 248 15.32 -3.30 -9.68
N VAL A 249 15.83 -4.53 -9.73
CA VAL A 249 16.88 -5.04 -8.84
C VAL A 249 17.96 -5.72 -9.66
N HIS A 250 19.19 -5.36 -9.37
CA HIS A 250 20.39 -5.89 -10.01
C HIS A 250 21.22 -6.65 -8.96
N GLY A 251 21.64 -7.85 -9.29
CA GLY A 251 22.41 -8.71 -8.42
C GLY A 251 23.90 -8.60 -8.64
N ASP A 252 24.67 -9.12 -7.68
CA ASP A 252 26.13 -9.12 -7.70
C ASP A 252 26.74 -10.14 -8.70
N ASN A 253 25.92 -11.03 -9.25
CA ASN A 253 26.32 -11.93 -10.34
C ASN A 253 26.08 -11.34 -11.74
N GLY A 254 25.64 -10.07 -11.84
CA GLY A 254 25.36 -9.37 -13.09
C GLY A 254 23.95 -9.57 -13.64
N ALA A 255 23.14 -10.46 -13.06
CA ALA A 255 21.75 -10.64 -13.48
C ALA A 255 20.85 -9.53 -12.93
N SER A 256 19.79 -9.23 -13.67
CA SER A 256 18.84 -8.17 -13.37
C SER A 256 17.41 -8.67 -13.52
N VAL A 257 16.53 -8.23 -12.62
CA VAL A 257 15.10 -8.48 -12.68
C VAL A 257 14.33 -7.19 -12.44
N GLY A 258 13.21 -7.01 -13.11
CA GLY A 258 12.42 -5.80 -12.99
C GLY A 258 10.93 -6.03 -13.23
N VAL A 259 10.14 -5.13 -12.70
CA VAL A 259 8.69 -5.10 -12.87
C VAL A 259 8.21 -3.69 -13.18
N GLN A 260 7.37 -3.57 -14.20
CA GLN A 260 6.50 -2.42 -14.46
C GLN A 260 5.12 -2.74 -13.89
N THR A 261 4.66 -1.93 -12.93
CA THR A 261 3.39 -2.19 -12.22
C THR A 261 2.22 -1.38 -12.74
N ASP A 262 2.49 -0.22 -13.35
CA ASP A 262 1.48 0.70 -13.86
C ASP A 262 1.89 1.12 -15.26
N GLY A 263 1.22 0.60 -16.27
CA GLY A 263 1.45 0.96 -17.66
C GLY A 263 0.43 1.99 -18.13
N GLY A 264 0.91 3.05 -18.82
CA GLY A 264 0.11 4.02 -19.56
C GLY A 264 -0.78 4.96 -18.77
N ALA A 265 -1.40 4.53 -17.69
CA ALA A 265 -2.18 5.39 -16.81
C ALA A 265 -2.03 4.94 -15.37
N MET A 266 -1.73 5.86 -14.46
CA MET A 266 -1.76 5.54 -13.05
C MET A 266 -3.19 5.33 -12.60
N PHE A 267 -3.50 4.08 -12.26
CA PHE A 267 -4.78 3.69 -11.75
C PHE A 267 -5.06 4.37 -10.40
N ILE A 268 -6.18 5.07 -10.32
CA ILE A 268 -6.78 5.48 -9.06
C ILE A 268 -8.24 5.08 -9.08
N ALA A 269 -8.69 4.48 -8.00
CA ALA A 269 -10.04 4.00 -7.78
C ALA A 269 -11.09 4.95 -8.39
N GLY A 270 -11.66 4.56 -9.52
CA GLY A 270 -12.75 5.26 -10.18
C GLY A 270 -12.37 6.48 -11.04
N MET A 271 -11.07 6.80 -11.24
CA MET A 271 -10.67 7.99 -12.01
C MET A 271 -10.00 7.70 -13.36
N THR A 272 -9.32 6.58 -13.51
CA THR A 272 -8.77 6.12 -14.80
C THR A 272 -8.70 4.60 -14.80
N GLY A 273 -8.96 3.97 -15.95
CA GLY A 273 -8.75 2.55 -16.14
C GLY A 273 -7.24 2.23 -16.22
N VAL A 274 -6.82 1.09 -15.70
CA VAL A 274 -5.49 0.54 -15.99
C VAL A 274 -5.50 0.12 -17.45
N ALA A 275 -4.64 0.73 -18.26
CA ALA A 275 -4.60 0.48 -19.69
C ALA A 275 -3.75 -0.74 -20.05
N GLU A 276 -2.80 -1.12 -19.19
CA GLU A 276 -1.81 -2.15 -19.46
C GLU A 276 -1.59 -3.08 -18.25
N PRO A 277 -1.33 -4.38 -18.48
CA PRO A 277 -1.02 -5.33 -17.41
C PRO A 277 0.32 -5.00 -16.73
N PRO A 278 0.49 -5.37 -15.45
CA PRO A 278 1.81 -5.41 -14.85
C PRO A 278 2.65 -6.49 -15.55
N VAL A 279 3.91 -6.20 -15.85
CA VAL A 279 4.82 -7.11 -16.57
C VAL A 279 6.24 -7.06 -16.02
N ASN A 280 7.02 -8.12 -16.19
CA ASN A 280 8.46 -8.01 -16.10
C ASN A 280 8.99 -7.32 -17.34
N ASP A 281 9.76 -6.24 -17.16
CA ASP A 281 10.30 -5.42 -18.26
C ASP A 281 11.80 -5.58 -18.44
N ILE A 282 12.49 -6.17 -17.45
CA ILE A 282 13.88 -6.62 -17.54
C ILE A 282 14.03 -7.99 -16.86
N TRP A 283 14.77 -8.90 -17.51
CA TRP A 283 15.08 -10.21 -16.96
C TRP A 283 16.30 -10.80 -17.66
N THR A 284 17.41 -10.90 -16.93
CA THR A 284 18.68 -11.42 -17.44
C THR A 284 19.22 -12.56 -16.58
N VAL A 285 18.30 -13.29 -15.92
CA VAL A 285 18.66 -14.49 -15.15
C VAL A 285 19.15 -15.58 -16.12
N PRO A 286 20.35 -16.16 -15.91
CA PRO A 286 20.88 -17.19 -16.78
C PRO A 286 19.93 -18.37 -16.98
N GLY A 287 19.67 -18.71 -18.26
CA GLY A 287 18.75 -19.78 -18.66
C GLY A 287 17.27 -19.38 -18.72
N GLU A 288 16.91 -18.17 -18.36
CA GLU A 288 15.54 -17.64 -18.40
C GLU A 288 15.41 -16.37 -19.27
N GLU A 289 16.43 -16.02 -20.06
CA GLU A 289 16.51 -14.75 -20.80
C GLU A 289 15.41 -14.60 -21.85
N ASN A 290 14.89 -15.71 -22.37
CA ASN A 290 13.85 -15.71 -23.40
C ASN A 290 12.42 -15.79 -22.86
N MET A 291 12.24 -15.79 -21.53
CA MET A 291 10.92 -16.00 -20.91
C MET A 291 10.01 -14.78 -20.93
N LEU A 292 10.55 -13.57 -21.09
CA LEU A 292 9.77 -12.32 -21.00
C LEU A 292 8.56 -12.29 -21.94
N GLY A 293 8.70 -12.80 -23.17
CA GLY A 293 7.60 -12.83 -24.14
C GLY A 293 6.44 -13.72 -23.71
N GLN A 294 6.76 -14.91 -23.21
CA GLN A 294 5.78 -15.86 -22.68
C GLN A 294 5.08 -15.28 -21.43
N TRP A 295 5.85 -14.82 -20.47
CA TRP A 295 5.29 -14.24 -19.23
C TRP A 295 4.41 -13.02 -19.50
N LYS A 296 4.80 -12.16 -20.44
CA LYS A 296 3.96 -11.01 -20.83
C LYS A 296 2.61 -11.45 -21.38
N SER A 297 2.58 -12.54 -22.17
CA SER A 297 1.32 -13.11 -22.66
C SER A 297 0.46 -13.65 -21.51
N GLU A 298 1.05 -14.45 -20.62
CA GLU A 298 0.36 -15.04 -19.45
C GLU A 298 -0.20 -13.94 -18.52
N ASP A 299 0.60 -12.90 -18.20
CA ASP A 299 0.21 -11.77 -17.37
C ASP A 299 -0.91 -10.96 -18.02
N THR A 300 -0.88 -10.80 -19.36
CA THR A 300 -1.92 -10.14 -20.14
C THR A 300 -3.23 -10.93 -20.13
N ASP A 301 -3.16 -12.27 -20.24
CA ASP A 301 -4.35 -13.13 -20.18
C ASP A 301 -5.05 -13.03 -18.81
N ILE A 302 -4.28 -13.02 -17.71
CA ILE A 302 -4.82 -12.81 -16.36
C ILE A 302 -5.48 -11.42 -16.26
N PHE A 303 -4.81 -10.38 -16.74
CA PHE A 303 -5.30 -9.01 -16.70
C PHE A 303 -6.63 -8.84 -17.48
N ASN A 304 -6.74 -9.50 -18.64
CA ASN A 304 -7.94 -9.45 -19.47
C ASN A 304 -9.09 -10.30 -18.90
N LYS A 305 -8.77 -11.34 -18.13
CA LYS A 305 -9.76 -12.27 -17.55
C LYS A 305 -10.47 -11.69 -16.33
N TYR A 306 -9.80 -10.89 -15.53
CA TYR A 306 -10.30 -10.39 -14.26
C TYR A 306 -10.30 -8.86 -14.23
N ASP A 307 -11.19 -8.25 -13.43
CA ASP A 307 -11.08 -6.83 -13.07
C ASP A 307 -9.85 -6.66 -12.15
N PRO A 308 -8.72 -6.09 -12.62
CA PRO A 308 -7.48 -6.03 -11.85
C PRO A 308 -7.61 -5.19 -10.57
N THR A 309 -8.59 -4.29 -10.53
CA THR A 309 -8.83 -3.42 -9.37
C THR A 309 -9.43 -4.17 -8.18
N ILE A 310 -10.07 -5.29 -8.46
CA ILE A 310 -10.78 -6.12 -7.49
C ILE A 310 -10.03 -7.43 -7.24
N TYR A 311 -9.56 -8.08 -8.30
CA TYR A 311 -8.96 -9.41 -8.23
C TYR A 311 -7.78 -9.47 -7.26
N TYR A 312 -6.85 -8.53 -7.33
CA TYR A 312 -5.68 -8.54 -6.45
C TYR A 312 -5.99 -8.10 -5.01
N MET A 313 -7.03 -7.30 -4.80
CA MET A 313 -7.57 -7.04 -3.46
C MET A 313 -8.20 -8.29 -2.87
N GLN A 314 -8.97 -9.02 -3.67
CA GLN A 314 -9.53 -10.32 -3.27
C GLN A 314 -8.44 -11.28 -2.80
N LEU A 315 -7.39 -11.48 -3.61
CA LEU A 315 -6.27 -12.37 -3.25
C LEU A 315 -5.61 -11.97 -1.93
N GLN A 316 -5.44 -10.67 -1.67
CA GLN A 316 -4.88 -10.21 -0.41
C GLN A 316 -5.82 -10.42 0.77
N ILE A 317 -7.12 -10.18 0.61
CA ILE A 317 -8.12 -10.45 1.67
C ILE A 317 -8.15 -11.95 1.98
N GLU A 318 -8.10 -12.83 0.97
CA GLU A 318 -8.02 -14.28 1.15
C GLU A 318 -6.74 -14.72 1.89
N ASP A 319 -5.58 -14.11 1.58
CA ASP A 319 -4.34 -14.33 2.33
C ASP A 319 -4.49 -13.97 3.80
N PHE A 320 -5.09 -12.81 4.09
CA PHE A 320 -5.29 -12.37 5.45
C PHE A 320 -6.28 -13.27 6.22
N ILE A 321 -7.36 -13.71 5.59
CA ILE A 321 -8.29 -14.70 6.16
C ILE A 321 -7.55 -16.01 6.47
N ASN A 322 -6.72 -16.48 5.55
CA ASN A 322 -5.93 -17.69 5.74
C ASN A 322 -4.90 -17.54 6.87
N ALA A 323 -4.25 -16.38 6.99
CA ALA A 323 -3.37 -16.06 8.08
C ALA A 323 -4.07 -16.11 9.45
N ILE A 324 -5.31 -15.59 9.52
CA ILE A 324 -6.13 -15.68 10.75
C ILE A 324 -6.48 -17.13 11.07
N ARG A 325 -6.97 -17.91 10.09
CA ARG A 325 -7.38 -19.31 10.29
C ARG A 325 -6.25 -20.23 10.71
N ASN A 326 -5.05 -19.99 10.18
CA ASN A 326 -3.88 -20.82 10.44
C ASN A 326 -2.99 -20.29 11.57
N ASP A 327 -3.40 -19.20 12.22
CA ASP A 327 -2.62 -18.45 13.22
C ASP A 327 -1.18 -18.16 12.76
N SER A 328 -1.04 -17.79 11.48
CA SER A 328 0.22 -17.37 10.86
C SER A 328 0.24 -15.87 10.59
N ASP A 329 1.39 -15.32 10.25
CA ASP A 329 1.48 -13.94 9.79
C ASP A 329 0.93 -13.80 8.35
N PRO A 330 0.22 -12.70 8.04
CA PRO A 330 -0.14 -12.37 6.67
C PRO A 330 1.10 -11.94 5.88
N LEU A 331 1.04 -12.04 4.55
CA LEU A 331 2.15 -11.62 3.68
C LEU A 331 2.55 -10.15 3.88
N VAL A 332 1.60 -9.29 4.22
CA VAL A 332 1.85 -7.86 4.51
C VAL A 332 1.38 -7.55 5.93
N THR A 333 2.32 -7.59 6.85
CA THR A 333 2.07 -7.27 8.27
C THR A 333 1.98 -5.77 8.52
N GLY A 334 1.48 -5.37 9.70
CA GLY A 334 1.55 -3.99 10.18
C GLY A 334 2.97 -3.43 10.19
N ASP A 335 3.96 -4.25 10.62
CA ASP A 335 5.38 -3.87 10.62
C ASP A 335 5.92 -3.62 9.20
N ALA A 336 5.48 -4.40 8.19
CA ALA A 336 5.84 -4.16 6.80
C ALA A 336 5.28 -2.81 6.29
N GLY A 337 4.01 -2.51 6.60
CA GLY A 337 3.40 -1.21 6.27
C GLY A 337 4.10 -0.05 6.96
N ARG A 338 4.48 -0.21 8.24
CA ARG A 338 5.24 0.79 8.99
C ARG A 338 6.58 1.13 8.34
N LYS A 339 7.32 0.13 7.83
CA LYS A 339 8.59 0.36 7.13
C LYS A 339 8.42 1.25 5.89
N THR A 340 7.31 1.13 5.18
CA THR A 340 6.99 2.01 4.05
C THR A 340 6.79 3.46 4.51
N VAL A 341 6.09 3.66 5.63
CA VAL A 341 5.92 4.98 6.24
C VAL A 341 7.27 5.53 6.71
N GLU A 342 8.10 4.70 7.32
CA GLU A 342 9.44 5.10 7.78
C GLU A 342 10.33 5.53 6.62
N LEU A 343 10.26 4.83 5.47
CA LEU A 343 11.03 5.16 4.28
C LEU A 343 10.70 6.56 3.75
N PHE A 344 9.42 6.87 3.51
CA PHE A 344 9.07 8.21 3.02
C PHE A 344 9.26 9.31 4.08
N SER A 345 9.07 9.01 5.37
CA SER A 345 9.39 9.93 6.46
C SER A 345 10.88 10.27 6.51
N GLY A 346 11.74 9.29 6.20
CA GLY A 346 13.17 9.51 6.05
C GLY A 346 13.53 10.46 4.91
N ILE A 347 12.82 10.39 3.78
CA ILE A 347 13.00 11.33 2.66
C ILE A 347 12.64 12.76 3.09
N TYR A 348 11.48 12.94 3.74
CA TYR A 348 11.06 14.26 4.23
C TYR A 348 12.04 14.83 5.25
N ARG A 349 12.47 14.03 6.22
CA ARG A 349 13.43 14.45 7.24
C ARG A 349 14.78 14.82 6.62
N SER A 350 15.29 14.00 5.70
CA SER A 350 16.55 14.27 5.02
C SER A 350 16.52 15.59 4.24
N ALA A 351 15.43 15.86 3.54
CA ALA A 351 15.23 17.11 2.82
C ALA A 351 15.17 18.34 3.77
N LEU A 352 14.51 18.19 4.92
CA LEU A 352 14.42 19.23 5.94
C LEU A 352 15.78 19.53 6.58
N GLU A 353 16.53 18.48 6.95
CA GLU A 353 17.85 18.58 7.57
C GLU A 353 18.97 18.90 6.56
N ASN A 354 18.67 18.75 5.27
CA ASN A 354 19.66 18.81 4.16
C ASN A 354 20.88 17.90 4.43
N ALA A 355 20.62 16.71 4.96
CA ALA A 355 21.63 15.75 5.38
C ALA A 355 21.11 14.29 5.22
N PRO A 356 22.01 13.30 5.11
CA PRO A 356 21.63 11.90 5.19
C PRO A 356 21.01 11.56 6.56
N VAL A 357 19.98 10.71 6.56
CA VAL A 357 19.27 10.28 7.75
C VAL A 357 19.44 8.77 7.96
N LYS A 358 19.84 8.38 9.17
CA LYS A 358 20.02 6.99 9.58
C LYS A 358 18.69 6.36 10.05
N PHE A 359 18.57 5.06 9.84
CA PHE A 359 17.44 4.23 10.29
C PHE A 359 17.85 3.30 11.45
N PRO A 360 16.92 3.00 12.39
CA PRO A 360 15.51 3.41 12.41
C PRO A 360 15.32 4.89 12.81
N LEU A 361 14.20 5.47 12.35
CA LEU A 361 13.85 6.84 12.69
C LEU A 361 13.29 6.95 14.10
N ASN A 362 13.51 8.11 14.75
CA ASN A 362 12.80 8.45 15.99
C ASN A 362 11.31 8.69 15.66
N THR A 363 10.42 8.00 16.36
CA THR A 363 8.98 8.01 16.14
C THR A 363 8.26 9.18 16.79
N LEU A 364 8.93 9.91 17.71
CA LEU A 364 8.35 11.02 18.46
C LEU A 364 8.38 12.36 17.70
N THR A 365 9.06 12.43 16.58
CA THR A 365 9.09 13.61 15.71
C THR A 365 8.39 13.31 14.38
N GLY A 366 7.50 14.20 13.95
CA GLY A 366 6.91 14.16 12.62
C GLY A 366 7.97 14.34 11.51
N TYR A 367 7.56 14.12 10.26
CA TYR A 367 8.44 14.31 9.08
C TYR A 367 8.91 15.77 8.95
N ASP A 368 8.16 16.74 9.48
CA ASP A 368 8.47 18.16 9.49
C ASP A 368 9.33 18.60 10.70
N GLY A 369 9.82 17.64 11.51
CA GLY A 369 10.62 17.87 12.70
C GLY A 369 9.84 18.40 13.90
N ARG A 370 8.53 18.62 13.78
CA ARG A 370 7.67 19.01 14.90
C ARG A 370 7.29 17.79 15.75
N PRO A 371 7.05 17.96 17.06
CA PRO A 371 6.49 16.90 17.88
C PRO A 371 5.17 16.42 17.27
N VAL A 372 4.99 15.11 17.19
CA VAL A 372 3.70 14.54 16.81
C VAL A 372 2.67 15.00 17.85
N ARG A 373 1.55 15.54 17.43
CA ARG A 373 0.45 15.86 18.34
C ARG A 373 -0.10 14.53 18.86
N ILE A 374 0.14 14.27 20.14
CA ILE A 374 -0.40 13.14 20.90
C ILE A 374 -1.86 13.39 21.23
#